data_7248db2c24b8dfffac0456890ab815bd
#
_entry.id   7248db2c24b8dfffac0456890ab815bd
#
_cell.length_a   1.000
_cell.length_b   1.000
_cell.length_c   1.000
_cell.angle_alpha   90.00
_cell.angle_beta   90.00
_cell.angle_gamma   90.00
#
_symmetry.space_group_name_H-M   'P 1'
#
loop_
_entity.id
_entity.type
_entity.pdbx_description
1 polymer ?
#
loop_
_entity_poly.entity_id
_entity_poly.type
_entity_poly.pdbx_seq_one_letter_code
_entity_poly.pdbx_strand_id
1 'polypeptide(L)'
;MRFLTAALTFGAAILIGGQALAQTPPPAPPPPAGGTPEQMPFAVPYGAPITADRATRLVNAVLAEARNHPSWQFAISVVDPSGDLVYFYRMDGAQLGSIRISEGKARTAARFRRESRAFYNAFETGHQYVATLDPTLVASPGGFPLIENGKLIGAIGCSGGTGDQDAAVCKAGADALASTH
;
A
#
# COMPACT_ATOMS: atom_id res chain seq x y z
N MET A 1 -53.90 69.55 5.90
CA MET A 1 -53.24 68.49 5.12
C MET A 1 -51.75 68.67 5.31
N ARG A 2 -51.13 67.82 6.14
CA ARG A 2 -49.68 67.84 6.42
C ARG A 2 -49.08 66.57 5.83
N PHE A 3 -48.23 66.68 4.80
CA PHE A 3 -47.50 65.58 4.24
C PHE A 3 -46.25 65.34 5.07
N LEU A 4 -46.15 64.14 5.64
CA LEU A 4 -44.93 63.63 6.29
C LEU A 4 -44.08 62.91 5.24
N THR A 5 -42.91 63.43 4.97
CA THR A 5 -41.90 62.77 4.16
C THR A 5 -41.01 61.92 5.06
N ALA A 6 -41.05 60.59 4.88
CA ALA A 6 -40.14 59.67 5.52
C ALA A 6 -38.88 59.49 4.69
N ALA A 7 -37.73 59.83 5.28
CA ALA A 7 -36.42 59.61 4.70
C ALA A 7 -35.94 58.18 5.03
N LEU A 8 -35.73 57.36 4.00
CA LEU A 8 -35.06 56.05 4.13
C LEU A 8 -33.52 56.27 4.14
N THR A 9 -32.92 55.97 5.26
CA THR A 9 -31.46 55.88 5.31
C THR A 9 -31.01 54.44 4.94
N PHE A 10 -30.30 54.33 3.80
CA PHE A 10 -29.64 53.08 3.39
C PHE A 10 -28.33 52.94 4.18
N GLY A 11 -28.29 51.98 5.12
CA GLY A 11 -27.05 51.60 5.77
C GLY A 11 -26.27 50.61 4.92
N ALA A 12 -25.11 51.02 4.42
CA ALA A 12 -24.19 50.13 3.73
C ALA A 12 -23.45 49.25 4.75
N ALA A 13 -23.77 47.96 4.77
CA ALA A 13 -23.02 46.96 5.55
C ALA A 13 -21.71 46.61 4.78
N ILE A 14 -20.57 47.04 5.35
CA ILE A 14 -19.25 46.63 4.87
C ILE A 14 -18.96 45.22 5.37
N LEU A 15 -19.05 44.23 4.49
CA LEU A 15 -18.57 42.86 4.72
C LEU A 15 -17.04 42.85 4.72
N ILE A 16 -16.43 42.88 5.89
CA ILE A 16 -15.01 42.63 6.05
C ILE A 16 -14.80 41.10 5.85
N GLY A 17 -14.44 40.70 4.65
CA GLY A 17 -14.01 39.34 4.36
C GLY A 17 -12.68 39.04 5.05
N GLY A 18 -12.76 38.34 6.19
CA GLY A 18 -11.56 37.81 6.84
C GLY A 18 -10.92 36.74 5.95
N GLN A 19 -9.78 37.06 5.33
CA GLN A 19 -8.96 36.06 4.68
C GLN A 19 -8.39 35.15 5.79
N ALA A 20 -8.81 33.90 5.83
CA ALA A 20 -8.18 32.86 6.62
C ALA A 20 -6.76 32.66 6.07
N LEU A 21 -5.75 33.13 6.79
CA LEU A 21 -4.36 32.78 6.50
C LEU A 21 -4.22 31.27 6.63
N ALA A 22 -3.96 30.58 5.53
CA ALA A 22 -3.62 29.17 5.54
C ALA A 22 -2.37 29.00 6.42
N GLN A 23 -2.54 28.43 7.59
CA GLN A 23 -1.42 28.06 8.44
C GLN A 23 -0.65 26.95 7.75
N THR A 24 0.61 27.21 7.40
CA THR A 24 1.54 26.17 7.00
C THR A 24 1.62 25.14 8.13
N PRO A 25 1.42 23.85 7.85
CA PRO A 25 1.57 22.82 8.88
C PRO A 25 2.98 22.91 9.49
N PRO A 26 3.11 22.67 10.81
CA PRO A 26 4.42 22.70 11.45
C PRO A 26 5.34 21.69 10.77
N PRO A 27 6.65 21.98 10.64
CA PRO A 27 7.62 21.05 10.09
C PRO A 27 7.59 19.74 10.89
N ALA A 28 7.65 18.62 10.18
CA ALA A 28 7.70 17.30 10.79
C ALA A 28 8.88 17.25 11.81
N PRO A 29 8.71 16.61 12.97
CA PRO A 29 9.80 16.47 13.92
C PRO A 29 10.99 15.77 13.25
N PRO A 30 12.24 16.18 13.56
CA PRO A 30 13.40 15.52 13.02
C PRO A 30 13.38 14.04 13.41
N PRO A 31 13.83 13.13 12.52
CA PRO A 31 13.91 11.71 12.85
C PRO A 31 14.75 11.54 14.11
N PRO A 32 14.40 10.57 14.99
CA PRO A 32 15.20 10.31 16.18
C PRO A 32 16.64 10.06 15.77
N ALA A 33 17.58 10.69 16.47
CA ALA A 33 19.00 10.50 16.29
C ALA A 33 19.39 9.08 16.82
N GLY A 34 18.97 8.05 16.08
CA GLY A 34 19.38 6.68 16.28
C GLY A 34 20.61 6.41 15.43
N GLY A 35 21.66 5.87 16.04
CA GLY A 35 22.84 5.44 15.31
C GLY A 35 22.47 4.49 14.16
N THR A 36 23.37 4.32 13.20
CA THR A 36 23.20 3.36 12.09
C THR A 36 22.93 1.97 12.65
N PRO A 37 21.80 1.30 12.29
CA PRO A 37 21.52 -0.05 12.75
C PRO A 37 22.62 -1.01 12.30
N GLU A 38 23.15 -1.82 13.22
CA GLU A 38 24.17 -2.81 12.90
C GLU A 38 23.58 -3.99 12.11
N GLN A 39 22.33 -4.36 12.41
CA GLN A 39 21.67 -5.47 11.75
C GLN A 39 21.05 -5.04 10.43
N MET A 40 21.34 -5.80 9.36
CA MET A 40 20.70 -5.61 8.07
C MET A 40 19.23 -6.03 8.14
N PRO A 41 18.27 -5.23 7.62
CA PRO A 41 16.83 -5.51 7.72
C PRO A 41 16.35 -6.66 6.81
N PHE A 42 17.23 -7.33 6.08
CA PHE A 42 16.94 -8.32 5.04
C PHE A 42 17.89 -9.53 5.11
N ALA A 43 18.08 -10.08 6.31
CA ALA A 43 18.96 -11.23 6.55
C ALA A 43 18.44 -12.57 5.95
N VAL A 44 17.19 -12.62 5.45
CA VAL A 44 16.59 -13.84 4.89
C VAL A 44 17.26 -14.20 3.55
N PRO A 45 17.92 -15.37 3.42
CA PRO A 45 18.52 -15.78 2.15
C PRO A 45 17.44 -16.16 1.12
N TYR A 46 17.79 -16.09 -0.16
CA TYR A 46 16.94 -16.59 -1.25
C TYR A 46 16.94 -18.13 -1.29
N GLY A 47 15.74 -18.69 -1.55
CA GLY A 47 15.50 -20.12 -1.71
C GLY A 47 15.11 -20.50 -3.15
N ALA A 48 14.70 -21.77 -3.33
CA ALA A 48 14.12 -22.21 -4.58
C ALA A 48 12.78 -21.50 -4.86
N PRO A 49 12.46 -21.21 -6.14
CA PRO A 49 11.21 -20.56 -6.51
C PRO A 49 9.97 -21.36 -6.05
N ILE A 50 8.92 -20.64 -5.63
CA ILE A 50 7.60 -21.22 -5.40
C ILE A 50 7.04 -21.82 -6.69
N THR A 51 6.38 -22.99 -6.60
CA THR A 51 5.72 -23.61 -7.75
C THR A 51 4.38 -22.95 -8.07
N ALA A 52 3.91 -23.06 -9.32
CA ALA A 52 2.59 -22.54 -9.72
C ALA A 52 1.43 -23.16 -8.94
N ASP A 53 1.50 -24.45 -8.61
CA ASP A 53 0.47 -25.12 -7.81
C ASP A 53 0.38 -24.54 -6.40
N ARG A 54 1.52 -24.23 -5.79
CA ARG A 54 1.54 -23.61 -4.48
C ARG A 54 1.04 -22.15 -4.56
N ALA A 55 1.47 -21.41 -5.56
CA ALA A 55 0.99 -20.05 -5.80
C ALA A 55 -0.53 -20.01 -5.97
N THR A 56 -1.12 -20.98 -6.68
CA THR A 56 -2.58 -21.12 -6.83
C THR A 56 -3.27 -21.31 -5.47
N ARG A 57 -2.71 -22.15 -4.58
CA ARG A 57 -3.28 -22.34 -3.22
C ARG A 57 -3.26 -21.04 -2.40
N LEU A 58 -2.17 -20.28 -2.45
CA LEU A 58 -2.09 -18.99 -1.75
C LEU A 58 -3.11 -18.00 -2.27
N VAL A 59 -3.28 -17.90 -3.58
CA VAL A 59 -4.30 -17.05 -4.21
C VAL A 59 -5.71 -17.48 -3.81
N ASN A 60 -5.98 -18.77 -3.72
CA ASN A 60 -7.28 -19.26 -3.25
C ASN A 60 -7.56 -18.84 -1.80
N ALA A 61 -6.55 -18.78 -0.93
CA ALA A 61 -6.70 -18.26 0.43
C ALA A 61 -7.03 -16.75 0.43
N VAL A 62 -6.38 -15.96 -0.42
CA VAL A 62 -6.73 -14.53 -0.61
C VAL A 62 -8.18 -14.39 -1.07
N LEU A 63 -8.62 -15.20 -2.04
CA LEU A 63 -9.98 -15.18 -2.56
C LEU A 63 -11.00 -15.60 -1.51
N ALA A 64 -10.65 -16.53 -0.63
CA ALA A 64 -11.50 -16.93 0.49
C ALA A 64 -11.71 -15.77 1.47
N GLU A 65 -10.64 -15.05 1.80
CA GLU A 65 -10.73 -13.86 2.65
C GLU A 65 -11.52 -12.72 1.96
N ALA A 66 -11.27 -12.48 0.68
CA ALA A 66 -11.98 -11.45 -0.08
C ALA A 66 -13.52 -11.66 -0.11
N ARG A 67 -14.00 -12.91 -0.04
CA ARG A 67 -15.45 -13.22 0.02
C ARG A 67 -16.13 -12.70 1.29
N ASN A 68 -15.36 -12.46 2.36
CA ASN A 68 -15.88 -11.84 3.58
C ASN A 68 -16.20 -10.36 3.39
N HIS A 69 -15.74 -9.77 2.26
CA HIS A 69 -15.89 -8.37 1.90
C HIS A 69 -16.48 -8.22 0.49
N PRO A 70 -17.79 -8.37 0.29
CA PRO A 70 -18.40 -8.49 -1.05
C PRO A 70 -18.12 -7.34 -2.02
N SER A 71 -17.81 -6.14 -1.52
CA SER A 71 -17.47 -4.97 -2.33
C SER A 71 -15.98 -4.88 -2.70
N TRP A 72 -15.13 -5.77 -2.16
CA TRP A 72 -13.68 -5.70 -2.39
C TRP A 72 -13.30 -6.57 -3.59
N GLN A 73 -12.61 -5.96 -4.56
CA GLN A 73 -12.21 -6.62 -5.81
C GLN A 73 -10.71 -6.42 -6.05
N PHE A 74 -9.96 -7.50 -6.20
CA PHE A 74 -8.52 -7.46 -6.22
C PHE A 74 -7.90 -8.05 -7.49
N ALA A 75 -6.73 -7.52 -7.85
CA ALA A 75 -5.71 -8.21 -8.62
C ALA A 75 -4.69 -8.79 -7.65
N ILE A 76 -4.25 -10.02 -7.88
CA ILE A 76 -3.38 -10.79 -7.01
C ILE A 76 -2.25 -11.36 -7.86
N SER A 77 -1.00 -11.08 -7.47
CA SER A 77 0.19 -11.56 -8.16
C SER A 77 1.07 -12.35 -7.21
N VAL A 78 1.57 -13.51 -7.66
CA VAL A 78 2.62 -14.27 -6.99
C VAL A 78 3.84 -14.27 -7.89
N VAL A 79 4.99 -13.91 -7.33
CA VAL A 79 6.27 -13.85 -8.05
C VAL A 79 7.29 -14.78 -7.40
N ASP A 80 8.30 -15.15 -8.16
CA ASP A 80 9.47 -15.89 -7.69
C ASP A 80 10.45 -14.98 -6.90
N PRO A 81 11.58 -15.50 -6.38
CA PRO A 81 12.56 -14.68 -5.67
C PRO A 81 13.20 -13.56 -6.51
N SER A 82 13.22 -13.68 -7.85
CA SER A 82 13.73 -12.66 -8.77
C SER A 82 12.72 -11.52 -8.98
N GLY A 83 11.45 -11.77 -8.62
CA GLY A 83 10.33 -10.86 -8.84
C GLY A 83 9.62 -11.12 -10.18
N ASP A 84 9.87 -12.27 -10.81
CA ASP A 84 9.18 -12.65 -12.04
C ASP A 84 7.87 -13.38 -11.75
N LEU A 85 6.86 -13.14 -12.60
CA LEU A 85 5.50 -13.59 -12.37
C LEU A 85 5.39 -15.11 -12.47
N VAL A 86 4.88 -15.77 -11.42
CA VAL A 86 4.57 -17.20 -11.37
C VAL A 86 3.09 -17.45 -11.56
N TYR A 87 2.24 -16.64 -10.90
CA TYR A 87 0.79 -16.76 -10.99
C TYR A 87 0.11 -15.40 -10.84
N PHE A 88 -0.97 -15.21 -11.60
CA PHE A 88 -1.77 -13.99 -11.55
C PHE A 88 -3.27 -14.32 -11.57
N TYR A 89 -4.03 -13.63 -10.73
CA TYR A 89 -5.48 -13.68 -10.76
C TYR A 89 -6.07 -12.27 -10.64
N ARG A 90 -7.08 -11.99 -11.43
CA ARG A 90 -7.85 -10.74 -11.33
C ARG A 90 -9.32 -11.07 -11.12
N MET A 91 -9.90 -10.58 -10.03
CA MET A 91 -11.33 -10.65 -9.79
C MET A 91 -12.06 -9.78 -10.80
N ASP A 92 -13.28 -10.20 -11.17
CA ASP A 92 -14.17 -9.38 -11.99
C ASP A 92 -14.45 -8.05 -11.28
N GLY A 93 -14.36 -6.94 -11.99
CA GLY A 93 -14.54 -5.61 -11.42
C GLY A 93 -13.32 -5.01 -10.74
N ALA A 94 -12.21 -5.75 -10.56
CA ALA A 94 -10.96 -5.14 -10.09
C ALA A 94 -10.48 -4.05 -11.05
N GLN A 95 -10.11 -2.89 -10.51
CA GLN A 95 -9.65 -1.76 -11.32
C GLN A 95 -8.41 -2.10 -12.15
N LEU A 96 -8.31 -1.58 -13.38
CA LEU A 96 -7.24 -1.95 -14.31
C LEU A 96 -5.84 -1.61 -13.80
N GLY A 97 -5.68 -0.50 -13.08
CA GLY A 97 -4.41 -0.11 -12.47
C GLY A 97 -3.86 -1.13 -11.46
N SER A 98 -4.76 -1.88 -10.80
CA SER A 98 -4.38 -2.86 -9.77
C SER A 98 -3.57 -4.04 -10.31
N ILE A 99 -3.64 -4.32 -11.62
CA ILE A 99 -2.83 -5.37 -12.27
C ILE A 99 -1.35 -5.08 -12.04
N ARG A 100 -0.88 -3.91 -12.46
CA ARG A 100 0.53 -3.51 -12.31
C ARG A 100 0.92 -3.22 -10.87
N ILE A 101 0.00 -2.71 -10.07
CA ILE A 101 0.27 -2.41 -8.66
C ILE A 101 0.45 -3.71 -7.86
N SER A 102 -0.38 -4.74 -8.05
CA SER A 102 -0.23 -6.03 -7.37
C SER A 102 1.11 -6.69 -7.72
N GLU A 103 1.46 -6.70 -9.01
CA GLU A 103 2.75 -7.22 -9.48
C GLU A 103 3.93 -6.44 -8.89
N GLY A 104 3.86 -5.10 -8.88
CA GLY A 104 4.90 -4.24 -8.30
C GLY A 104 5.05 -4.45 -6.79
N LYS A 105 3.96 -4.61 -6.03
CA LYS A 105 4.00 -4.93 -4.59
C LYS A 105 4.66 -6.28 -4.33
N ALA A 106 4.28 -7.32 -5.09
CA ALA A 106 4.91 -8.64 -4.99
C ALA A 106 6.41 -8.56 -5.32
N ARG A 107 6.77 -7.91 -6.42
CA ARG A 107 8.17 -7.71 -6.84
C ARG A 107 8.98 -6.93 -5.79
N THR A 108 8.42 -5.88 -5.22
CA THR A 108 9.03 -5.13 -4.12
C THR A 108 9.31 -6.06 -2.93
N ALA A 109 8.33 -6.86 -2.52
CA ALA A 109 8.48 -7.76 -1.37
C ALA A 109 9.54 -8.85 -1.63
N ALA A 110 9.61 -9.41 -2.86
CA ALA A 110 10.60 -10.42 -3.23
C ALA A 110 12.02 -9.85 -3.25
N ARG A 111 12.24 -8.79 -4.02
CA ARG A 111 13.58 -8.23 -4.25
C ARG A 111 14.21 -7.63 -3.01
N PHE A 112 13.39 -7.00 -2.16
CA PHE A 112 13.85 -6.39 -0.92
C PHE A 112 13.65 -7.27 0.32
N ARG A 113 13.11 -8.47 0.17
CA ARG A 113 12.95 -9.51 1.22
C ARG A 113 12.21 -9.03 2.47
N ARG A 114 11.23 -8.13 2.28
CA ARG A 114 10.40 -7.53 3.33
C ARG A 114 9.08 -7.03 2.77
N GLU A 115 8.12 -6.82 3.64
CA GLU A 115 6.82 -6.28 3.23
C GLU A 115 6.97 -4.94 2.50
N SER A 116 6.16 -4.73 1.46
CA SER A 116 6.10 -3.45 0.74
C SER A 116 5.67 -2.28 1.63
N ARG A 117 4.97 -2.55 2.74
CA ARG A 117 4.63 -1.58 3.80
C ARG A 117 5.88 -0.88 4.38
N ALA A 118 7.03 -1.54 4.43
CA ALA A 118 8.26 -0.92 4.94
C ALA A 118 8.68 0.31 4.11
N PHE A 119 8.46 0.27 2.81
CA PHE A 119 8.75 1.40 1.91
C PHE A 119 7.69 2.50 2.02
N TYR A 120 6.42 2.13 2.20
CA TYR A 120 5.37 3.08 2.51
C TYR A 120 5.69 3.86 3.79
N ASN A 121 6.03 3.17 4.87
CA ASN A 121 6.37 3.81 6.14
C ASN A 121 7.63 4.69 6.02
N ALA A 122 8.64 4.27 5.27
CA ALA A 122 9.83 5.08 5.03
C ALA A 122 9.47 6.37 4.27
N PHE A 123 8.61 6.28 3.25
CA PHE A 123 8.13 7.44 2.50
C PHE A 123 7.36 8.42 3.39
N GLU A 124 6.44 7.93 4.23
CA GLU A 124 5.65 8.73 5.17
C GLU A 124 6.52 9.44 6.24
N THR A 125 7.67 8.86 6.56
CA THR A 125 8.62 9.43 7.53
C THR A 125 9.71 10.29 6.90
N GLY A 126 9.52 10.74 5.66
CA GLY A 126 10.40 11.71 4.98
C GLY A 126 11.56 11.08 4.20
N HIS A 127 11.65 9.75 4.12
CA HIS A 127 12.70 9.06 3.35
C HIS A 127 12.26 8.84 1.90
N GLN A 128 11.94 9.93 1.20
CA GLN A 128 11.38 9.88 -0.16
C GLN A 128 12.31 9.25 -1.20
N TYR A 129 13.62 9.20 -0.92
CA TYR A 129 14.60 8.55 -1.80
C TYR A 129 14.28 7.06 -2.06
N VAL A 130 13.48 6.40 -1.20
CA VAL A 130 13.11 4.98 -1.40
C VAL A 130 12.39 4.76 -2.74
N ALA A 131 11.71 5.78 -3.27
CA ALA A 131 11.06 5.69 -4.58
C ALA A 131 12.06 5.63 -5.75
N THR A 132 13.33 5.92 -5.53
CA THR A 132 14.38 5.89 -6.55
C THR A 132 15.23 4.61 -6.54
N LEU A 133 15.01 3.71 -5.58
CA LEU A 133 15.84 2.50 -5.40
C LEU A 133 15.65 1.47 -6.51
N ASP A 134 14.46 1.37 -7.06
CA ASP A 134 14.10 0.46 -8.14
C ASP A 134 12.90 1.08 -8.92
N PRO A 135 12.96 1.18 -10.25
CA PRO A 135 11.88 1.78 -11.06
C PRO A 135 10.56 1.01 -10.98
N THR A 136 10.58 -0.23 -10.49
CA THR A 136 9.39 -1.09 -10.33
C THR A 136 8.90 -1.16 -8.89
N LEU A 137 9.56 -0.44 -7.95
CA LEU A 137 9.18 -0.42 -6.54
C LEU A 137 7.81 0.22 -6.35
N VAL A 138 6.93 -0.46 -5.60
CA VAL A 138 5.64 0.08 -5.18
C VAL A 138 5.64 0.23 -3.66
N ALA A 139 5.77 1.47 -3.20
CA ALA A 139 5.76 1.83 -1.77
C ALA A 139 4.31 1.91 -1.24
N SER A 140 3.63 0.77 -1.18
CA SER A 140 2.25 0.66 -0.70
C SER A 140 2.04 -0.69 0.00
N PRO A 141 1.29 -0.75 1.11
CA PRO A 141 0.99 -2.02 1.79
C PRO A 141 0.28 -3.03 0.89
N GLY A 142 0.47 -4.32 1.15
CA GLY A 142 -0.18 -5.42 0.42
C GLY A 142 0.78 -6.29 -0.40
N GLY A 143 2.11 -6.12 -0.25
CA GLY A 143 3.12 -7.05 -0.74
C GLY A 143 3.79 -7.78 0.43
N PHE A 144 3.83 -9.12 0.39
CA PHE A 144 4.38 -9.97 1.46
C PHE A 144 5.41 -10.95 0.91
N PRO A 145 6.60 -11.05 1.53
CA PRO A 145 7.56 -12.08 1.21
C PRO A 145 7.02 -13.45 1.62
N LEU A 146 7.26 -14.47 0.82
CA LEU A 146 6.92 -15.86 1.08
C LEU A 146 8.18 -16.57 1.57
N ILE A 147 8.21 -16.88 2.87
CA ILE A 147 9.39 -17.44 3.53
C ILE A 147 9.09 -18.86 3.99
N GLU A 148 9.89 -19.81 3.55
CA GLU A 148 9.80 -21.21 3.94
C GLU A 148 11.17 -21.71 4.41
N ASN A 149 11.21 -22.41 5.54
CA ASN A 149 12.45 -22.92 6.13
C ASN A 149 13.56 -21.85 6.22
N GLY A 150 13.16 -20.61 6.57
CA GLY A 150 14.06 -19.47 6.69
C GLY A 150 14.59 -18.90 5.35
N LYS A 151 14.05 -19.33 4.22
CA LYS A 151 14.44 -18.86 2.88
C LYS A 151 13.27 -18.22 2.15
N LEU A 152 13.54 -17.15 1.42
CA LEU A 152 12.56 -16.53 0.55
C LEU A 152 12.39 -17.37 -0.73
N ILE A 153 11.17 -17.85 -0.95
CA ILE A 153 10.79 -18.65 -2.12
C ILE A 153 9.97 -17.87 -3.15
N GLY A 154 9.62 -16.64 -2.85
CA GLY A 154 8.83 -15.76 -3.69
C GLY A 154 8.15 -14.66 -2.88
N ALA A 155 7.16 -14.02 -3.46
CA ALA A 155 6.31 -13.05 -2.78
C ALA A 155 4.91 -13.01 -3.37
N ILE A 156 3.95 -12.52 -2.58
CA ILE A 156 2.57 -12.27 -3.01
C ILE A 156 2.24 -10.79 -2.88
N GLY A 157 1.47 -10.25 -3.83
CA GLY A 157 1.02 -8.86 -3.83
C GLY A 157 -0.45 -8.75 -4.23
N CYS A 158 -1.20 -7.94 -3.49
CA CYS A 158 -2.60 -7.66 -3.77
C CYS A 158 -2.83 -6.17 -3.95
N SER A 159 -3.78 -5.84 -4.84
CA SER A 159 -4.21 -4.46 -5.08
C SER A 159 -5.66 -4.42 -5.54
N GLY A 160 -6.43 -3.48 -5.02
CA GLY A 160 -7.83 -3.30 -5.38
C GLY A 160 -8.54 -2.27 -4.53
N GLY A 161 -8.08 -2.07 -3.30
CA GLY A 161 -8.64 -1.13 -2.34
C GLY A 161 -7.61 -0.11 -1.84
N THR A 162 -7.76 0.27 -0.59
CA THR A 162 -6.72 1.01 0.15
C THR A 162 -5.55 0.07 0.45
N GLY A 163 -4.37 0.62 0.73
CA GLY A 163 -3.20 -0.19 1.09
C GLY A 163 -3.47 -1.14 2.27
N ASP A 164 -4.29 -0.72 3.24
CA ASP A 164 -4.63 -1.57 4.39
C ASP A 164 -5.61 -2.69 4.02
N GLN A 165 -6.58 -2.44 3.15
CA GLN A 165 -7.47 -3.48 2.61
C GLN A 165 -6.66 -4.50 1.77
N ASP A 166 -5.78 -4.01 0.91
CA ASP A 166 -4.88 -4.84 0.11
C ASP A 166 -4.01 -5.75 1.02
N ALA A 167 -3.46 -5.18 2.10
CA ALA A 167 -2.65 -5.92 3.05
C ALA A 167 -3.46 -6.96 3.84
N ALA A 168 -4.67 -6.62 4.25
CA ALA A 168 -5.54 -7.54 5.01
C ALA A 168 -5.80 -8.84 4.24
N VAL A 169 -6.26 -8.73 3.00
CA VAL A 169 -6.55 -9.92 2.18
C VAL A 169 -5.28 -10.66 1.74
N CYS A 170 -4.21 -9.90 1.41
CA CYS A 170 -2.97 -10.51 0.94
C CYS A 170 -2.25 -11.30 2.02
N LYS A 171 -2.38 -10.85 3.28
CA LYS A 171 -1.84 -11.57 4.43
C LYS A 171 -2.43 -12.97 4.58
N ALA A 172 -3.72 -13.16 4.31
CA ALA A 172 -4.34 -14.49 4.33
C ALA A 172 -3.64 -15.45 3.35
N GLY A 173 -3.28 -14.97 2.17
CA GLY A 173 -2.50 -15.74 1.21
C GLY A 173 -1.09 -16.06 1.71
N ALA A 174 -0.38 -15.08 2.26
CA ALA A 174 0.97 -15.28 2.80
C ALA A 174 0.96 -16.27 3.99
N ASP A 175 -0.02 -16.16 4.90
CA ASP A 175 -0.15 -17.04 6.07
C ASP A 175 -0.48 -18.49 5.66
N ALA A 176 -1.22 -18.69 4.56
CA ALA A 176 -1.54 -20.02 4.04
C ALA A 176 -0.30 -20.82 3.62
N LEU A 177 0.85 -20.18 3.40
CA LEU A 177 2.12 -20.86 3.13
C LEU A 177 2.52 -21.80 4.29
N ALA A 178 2.34 -21.36 5.53
CA ALA A 178 2.68 -22.13 6.74
C ALA A 178 1.77 -23.34 6.96
N SER A 179 0.56 -23.34 6.38
CA SER A 179 -0.46 -24.38 6.55
C SER A 179 -0.35 -25.53 5.53
N THR A 180 0.66 -25.53 4.67
CA THR A 180 0.80 -26.46 3.53
C THR A 180 1.86 -27.55 3.77
N HIS A 181 2.03 -27.98 5.01
CA HIS A 181 2.87 -29.15 5.37
C HIS A 181 2.04 -30.40 5.56
#